data_89c65577128f5e4a6c583cc9b2cec23d
#
_entry.id   89c65577128f5e4a6c583cc9b2cec23d
#
_cell.length_a   1.000
_cell.length_b   1.000
_cell.length_c   1.000
_cell.angle_alpha   90.00
_cell.angle_beta   90.00
_cell.angle_gamma   90.00
#
_symmetry.space_group_name_H-M   'P 1'
#
loop_
_entity.id
_entity.type
_entity.pdbx_description
1 polymer ?
#
loop_
_entity_poly.entity_id
_entity_poly.type
_entity_poly.pdbx_seq_one_letter_code
_entity_poly.pdbx_strand_id
1 'polypeptide(L)'
;MAERLLAVALALTLVGPWCESAAVAAPARVVSINLCTDELLAQLGDPSQIASVTWLSTVSAGSNVADLVKSVPQNRGLAEEVVAAQPDLVLAGRYAARATVSVLKRIGVPVVDADAPRTLDQVRTEIRRLAFAIGHADRGEAMIVELDRRLARPATAPEPKLRAAVLRPNGFTAGPGSLSDELMRRAGLVNVAAELKLDNYGQLPLETIILAGVDLLIVDGDRAGPPALATEILKHPILGQLGERVRVVKIPPKLWTCYGPSIADAYDILVDAAAGGGR
;
A
#
# COMPACT_ATOMS: atom_id res chain seq x y z
N MET A 1 -63.63 29.82 -57.54
CA MET A 1 -62.50 30.60 -57.07
C MET A 1 -62.12 29.99 -55.70
N ALA A 2 -61.08 29.19 -55.68
CA ALA A 2 -60.61 28.47 -54.46
C ALA A 2 -59.15 28.87 -54.25
N GLU A 3 -58.92 29.68 -53.18
CA GLU A 3 -57.58 30.06 -52.73
C GLU A 3 -56.97 28.89 -51.95
N ARG A 4 -55.79 28.43 -52.38
CA ARG A 4 -54.96 27.46 -51.69
C ARG A 4 -53.94 28.23 -50.82
N LEU A 5 -54.11 28.14 -49.51
CA LEU A 5 -53.12 28.60 -48.54
C LEU A 5 -52.04 27.52 -48.38
N LEU A 6 -50.82 27.85 -48.77
CA LEU A 6 -49.61 27.04 -48.53
C LEU A 6 -49.09 27.37 -47.09
N ALA A 7 -49.16 26.41 -46.19
CA ALA A 7 -48.51 26.51 -44.91
C ALA A 7 -47.05 26.00 -45.02
N VAL A 8 -46.10 26.92 -44.87
CA VAL A 8 -44.65 26.59 -44.78
C VAL A 8 -44.34 26.28 -43.32
N ALA A 9 -44.09 25.03 -42.98
CA ALA A 9 -43.60 24.60 -41.65
C ALA A 9 -42.11 24.85 -41.57
N LEU A 10 -41.70 25.83 -40.77
CA LEU A 10 -40.31 26.14 -40.45
C LEU A 10 -39.85 25.18 -39.33
N ALA A 11 -39.10 24.13 -39.68
CA ALA A 11 -38.50 23.22 -38.69
C ALA A 11 -37.24 23.88 -38.09
N LEU A 12 -37.36 24.38 -36.85
CA LEU A 12 -36.23 24.83 -36.02
C LEU A 12 -35.49 23.61 -35.48
N THR A 13 -34.35 23.27 -36.05
CA THR A 13 -33.42 22.28 -35.50
C THR A 13 -32.64 22.95 -34.36
N LEU A 14 -33.03 22.66 -33.10
CA LEU A 14 -32.28 23.01 -31.91
C LEU A 14 -31.01 22.13 -31.87
N VAL A 15 -29.90 22.65 -32.35
CA VAL A 15 -28.57 22.09 -32.10
C VAL A 15 -28.16 22.59 -30.71
N GLY A 16 -28.41 21.76 -29.69
CA GLY A 16 -27.89 21.99 -28.35
C GLY A 16 -26.36 21.93 -28.35
N PRO A 17 -25.66 22.80 -27.57
CA PRO A 17 -24.21 22.66 -27.44
C PRO A 17 -23.91 21.32 -26.75
N TRP A 18 -23.27 20.42 -27.46
CA TRP A 18 -22.65 19.22 -26.88
C TRP A 18 -21.51 19.73 -26.02
N CYS A 19 -21.70 19.71 -24.70
CA CYS A 19 -20.65 19.94 -23.73
C CYS A 19 -19.74 18.71 -23.80
N GLU A 20 -18.78 18.70 -24.73
CA GLU A 20 -17.68 17.73 -24.66
C GLU A 20 -16.96 17.99 -23.34
N SER A 21 -17.19 17.09 -22.38
CA SER A 21 -16.39 17.04 -21.16
C SER A 21 -14.95 16.81 -21.63
N ALA A 22 -14.12 17.83 -21.57
CA ALA A 22 -12.70 17.69 -21.87
C ALA A 22 -12.14 16.63 -20.93
N ALA A 23 -11.95 15.41 -21.45
CA ALA A 23 -11.27 14.37 -20.71
C ALA A 23 -9.87 14.90 -20.41
N VAL A 24 -9.55 15.10 -19.13
CA VAL A 24 -8.19 15.47 -18.73
C VAL A 24 -7.29 14.34 -19.22
N ALA A 25 -6.36 14.67 -20.12
CA ALA A 25 -5.44 13.67 -20.66
C ALA A 25 -4.66 13.02 -19.51
N ALA A 26 -4.53 11.71 -19.57
CA ALA A 26 -3.72 10.99 -18.57
C ALA A 26 -2.27 11.52 -18.60
N PRO A 27 -1.61 11.63 -17.44
CA PRO A 27 -0.22 12.11 -17.38
C PRO A 27 0.68 11.16 -18.17
N ALA A 28 1.57 11.71 -19.00
CA ALA A 28 2.46 10.94 -19.86
C ALA A 28 3.81 10.63 -19.20
N ARG A 29 4.17 11.41 -18.16
CA ARG A 29 5.46 11.30 -17.47
C ARG A 29 5.28 11.38 -15.95
N VAL A 30 5.08 10.21 -15.32
CA VAL A 30 4.88 10.10 -13.88
C VAL A 30 6.20 9.77 -13.18
N VAL A 31 6.55 10.56 -12.18
CA VAL A 31 7.67 10.28 -11.27
C VAL A 31 7.09 9.89 -9.92
N SER A 32 7.57 8.80 -9.35
CA SER A 32 7.25 8.39 -7.97
C SER A 32 8.46 8.59 -7.06
N ILE A 33 8.23 9.13 -5.86
CA ILE A 33 9.27 9.41 -4.85
C ILE A 33 8.98 8.72 -3.51
N ASN A 34 8.22 7.62 -3.54
CA ASN A 34 7.93 6.80 -2.37
C ASN A 34 7.71 5.35 -2.79
N LEU A 35 8.26 4.38 -2.04
CA LEU A 35 8.17 2.94 -2.36
C LEU A 35 6.74 2.47 -2.60
N CYS A 36 5.79 2.89 -1.79
CA CYS A 36 4.41 2.41 -1.92
C CYS A 36 3.71 2.97 -3.15
N THR A 37 4.03 4.20 -3.55
CA THR A 37 3.57 4.76 -4.82
C THR A 37 4.32 4.19 -6.02
N ASP A 38 5.59 3.78 -5.86
CA ASP A 38 6.33 3.03 -6.90
C ASP A 38 5.63 1.71 -7.22
N GLU A 39 5.24 0.95 -6.17
CA GLU A 39 4.59 -0.34 -6.32
C GLU A 39 3.23 -0.23 -7.02
N LEU A 40 2.43 0.77 -6.66
CA LEU A 40 1.14 1.00 -7.34
C LEU A 40 1.33 1.53 -8.76
N LEU A 41 2.26 2.46 -8.98
CA LEU A 41 2.56 2.98 -10.31
C LEU A 41 3.04 1.88 -11.26
N ALA A 42 3.93 1.01 -10.79
CA ALA A 42 4.46 -0.10 -11.60
C ALA A 42 3.39 -1.14 -11.98
N GLN A 43 2.35 -1.30 -11.16
CA GLN A 43 1.28 -2.27 -11.39
C GLN A 43 0.08 -1.69 -12.13
N LEU A 44 -0.17 -0.40 -12.01
CA LEU A 44 -1.34 0.28 -12.58
C LEU A 44 -1.00 1.06 -13.86
N GLY A 45 0.18 1.68 -13.92
CA GLY A 45 0.60 2.54 -15.02
C GLY A 45 1.06 1.77 -16.25
N ASP A 46 1.14 2.46 -17.38
CA ASP A 46 1.84 1.94 -18.55
C ASP A 46 3.35 2.11 -18.37
N PRO A 47 4.18 1.13 -18.78
CA PRO A 47 5.63 1.24 -18.64
C PRO A 47 6.23 2.51 -19.27
N SER A 48 5.66 2.98 -20.39
CA SER A 48 6.08 4.21 -21.08
C SER A 48 5.76 5.48 -20.30
N GLN A 49 4.79 5.43 -19.39
CA GLN A 49 4.36 6.54 -18.55
C GLN A 49 5.29 6.73 -17.34
N ILE A 50 6.04 5.70 -16.93
CA ILE A 50 6.88 5.72 -15.74
C ILE A 50 8.22 6.39 -16.05
N ALA A 51 8.36 7.67 -15.70
CA ALA A 51 9.57 8.43 -15.95
C ALA A 51 10.69 8.12 -14.93
N SER A 52 10.34 7.87 -13.67
CA SER A 52 11.30 7.48 -12.62
C SER A 52 10.58 6.91 -11.39
N VAL A 53 11.24 6.00 -10.70
CA VAL A 53 10.82 5.41 -9.41
C VAL A 53 11.95 5.55 -8.38
N THR A 54 11.67 5.32 -7.10
CA THR A 54 12.75 5.34 -6.11
C THR A 54 13.67 4.12 -6.27
N TRP A 55 14.94 4.27 -5.90
CA TRP A 55 15.89 3.16 -5.86
C TRP A 55 15.42 2.02 -4.94
N LEU A 56 14.54 2.32 -3.97
CA LEU A 56 13.98 1.33 -3.04
C LEU A 56 13.16 0.26 -3.76
N SER A 57 12.45 0.63 -4.81
CA SER A 57 11.60 -0.30 -5.57
C SER A 57 12.39 -1.34 -6.38
N THR A 58 13.68 -1.11 -6.63
CA THR A 58 14.56 -2.05 -7.34
C THR A 58 15.22 -3.09 -6.42
N VAL A 59 15.06 -2.95 -5.10
CA VAL A 59 15.60 -3.89 -4.11
C VAL A 59 14.59 -5.01 -3.87
N SER A 60 14.79 -6.18 -4.46
CA SER A 60 13.85 -7.31 -4.45
C SER A 60 13.45 -7.81 -3.06
N ALA A 61 14.33 -7.65 -2.07
CA ALA A 61 14.02 -8.02 -0.69
C ALA A 61 13.02 -7.08 -0.01
N GLY A 62 12.88 -5.85 -0.49
CA GLY A 62 12.01 -4.81 0.06
C GLY A 62 10.85 -4.39 -0.84
N SER A 63 10.83 -4.85 -2.09
CA SER A 63 9.85 -4.45 -3.11
C SER A 63 9.24 -5.65 -3.81
N ASN A 64 7.96 -5.55 -4.13
CA ASN A 64 7.22 -6.55 -4.90
C ASN A 64 7.29 -6.30 -6.42
N VAL A 65 7.87 -5.18 -6.85
CA VAL A 65 7.90 -4.74 -8.26
C VAL A 65 9.32 -4.60 -8.81
N ALA A 66 10.33 -5.11 -8.13
CA ALA A 66 11.73 -4.93 -8.52
C ALA A 66 12.01 -5.38 -9.97
N ASP A 67 11.41 -6.48 -10.41
CA ASP A 67 11.57 -6.97 -11.78
C ASP A 67 10.83 -6.10 -12.81
N LEU A 68 9.71 -5.51 -12.44
CA LEU A 68 8.93 -4.62 -13.31
C LEU A 68 9.66 -3.31 -13.59
N VAL A 69 10.39 -2.80 -12.60
CA VAL A 69 11.02 -1.47 -12.66
C VAL A 69 12.54 -1.50 -12.89
N LYS A 70 13.13 -2.67 -13.13
CA LYS A 70 14.59 -2.83 -13.27
C LYS A 70 15.25 -1.95 -14.35
N SER A 71 14.49 -1.60 -15.39
CA SER A 71 14.96 -0.73 -16.49
C SER A 71 14.46 0.71 -16.38
N VAL A 72 13.67 1.03 -15.34
CA VAL A 72 13.16 2.38 -15.12
C VAL A 72 14.23 3.24 -14.45
N PRO A 73 14.42 4.51 -14.85
CA PRO A 73 15.31 5.43 -14.16
C PRO A 73 14.98 5.54 -12.67
N GLN A 74 16.02 5.58 -11.84
CA GLN A 74 15.88 5.62 -10.40
C GLN A 74 16.13 7.03 -9.86
N ASN A 75 15.42 7.39 -8.78
CA ASN A 75 15.64 8.61 -8.01
C ASN A 75 15.80 8.31 -6.50
N ARG A 76 16.28 9.30 -5.76
CA ARG A 76 16.36 9.29 -4.29
C ARG A 76 15.37 10.25 -3.64
N GLY A 77 14.41 10.74 -4.42
CA GLY A 77 13.40 11.69 -3.97
C GLY A 77 13.96 13.12 -3.79
N LEU A 78 15.08 13.46 -4.43
CA LEU A 78 15.63 14.80 -4.42
C LEU A 78 14.94 15.67 -5.49
N ALA A 79 14.71 16.94 -5.19
CA ALA A 79 13.97 17.83 -6.08
C ALA A 79 14.62 17.98 -7.46
N GLU A 80 15.95 18.08 -7.50
CA GLU A 80 16.74 18.19 -8.73
C GLU A 80 16.62 16.96 -9.62
N GLU A 81 16.60 15.75 -9.04
CA GLU A 81 16.42 14.51 -9.78
C GLU A 81 15.01 14.43 -10.40
N VAL A 82 14.00 14.83 -9.61
CA VAL A 82 12.60 14.84 -10.05
C VAL A 82 12.39 15.86 -11.18
N VAL A 83 12.92 17.08 -11.02
CA VAL A 83 12.78 18.12 -12.05
C VAL A 83 13.51 17.74 -13.33
N ALA A 84 14.70 17.12 -13.23
CA ALA A 84 15.45 16.63 -14.39
C ALA A 84 14.68 15.56 -15.20
N ALA A 85 13.79 14.78 -14.54
CA ALA A 85 12.93 13.81 -15.19
C ALA A 85 11.73 14.44 -15.93
N GLN A 86 11.51 15.76 -15.81
CA GLN A 86 10.43 16.54 -16.45
C GLN A 86 9.05 15.88 -16.28
N PRO A 87 8.57 15.66 -15.03
CA PRO A 87 7.28 15.02 -14.82
C PRO A 87 6.14 15.98 -15.12
N ASP A 88 5.03 15.44 -15.59
CA ASP A 88 3.73 16.11 -15.60
C ASP A 88 2.87 15.71 -14.38
N LEU A 89 3.30 14.64 -13.65
CA LEU A 89 2.75 14.26 -12.34
C LEU A 89 3.83 13.64 -11.45
N VAL A 90 3.81 14.00 -10.16
CA VAL A 90 4.63 13.35 -9.12
C VAL A 90 3.74 12.65 -8.10
N LEU A 91 4.03 11.39 -7.80
CA LEU A 91 3.42 10.65 -6.70
C LEU A 91 4.37 10.67 -5.50
N ALA A 92 3.90 11.16 -4.36
CA ALA A 92 4.69 11.30 -3.13
C ALA A 92 3.95 10.65 -1.95
N GLY A 93 4.67 10.13 -0.98
CA GLY A 93 4.07 9.74 0.29
C GLY A 93 3.85 10.95 1.19
N ARG A 94 2.68 11.07 1.81
CA ARG A 94 2.27 12.22 2.65
C ARG A 94 3.33 12.63 3.69
N TYR A 95 4.06 11.67 4.22
CA TYR A 95 5.04 11.90 5.30
C TYR A 95 6.49 11.85 4.81
N ALA A 96 6.71 11.54 3.53
CA ALA A 96 8.04 11.40 2.95
C ALA A 96 8.40 12.63 2.09
N ALA A 97 9.69 12.93 1.98
CA ALA A 97 10.25 13.92 1.06
C ALA A 97 9.56 15.32 1.12
N ARG A 98 9.14 15.77 2.30
CA ARG A 98 8.38 17.04 2.47
C ARG A 98 9.08 18.26 1.85
N ALA A 99 10.41 18.35 1.97
CA ALA A 99 11.18 19.43 1.38
C ALA A 99 11.07 19.42 -0.16
N THR A 100 11.24 18.25 -0.76
CA THR A 100 11.08 18.03 -2.20
C THR A 100 9.68 18.40 -2.66
N VAL A 101 8.64 17.88 -2.00
CA VAL A 101 7.24 18.19 -2.32
C VAL A 101 6.97 19.70 -2.25
N SER A 102 7.50 20.37 -1.21
CA SER A 102 7.35 21.84 -1.08
C SER A 102 8.01 22.60 -2.23
N VAL A 103 9.18 22.17 -2.68
CA VAL A 103 9.87 22.77 -3.85
C VAL A 103 9.07 22.55 -5.11
N LEU A 104 8.64 21.30 -5.39
CA LEU A 104 7.89 20.95 -6.59
C LEU A 104 6.58 21.73 -6.71
N LYS A 105 5.81 21.83 -5.62
CA LYS A 105 4.58 22.63 -5.58
C LYS A 105 4.83 24.11 -5.86
N ARG A 106 5.94 24.69 -5.35
CA ARG A 106 6.27 26.10 -5.61
C ARG A 106 6.64 26.39 -7.07
N ILE A 107 7.23 25.42 -7.76
CA ILE A 107 7.57 25.56 -9.20
C ILE A 107 6.45 25.10 -10.12
N GLY A 108 5.26 24.75 -9.57
CA GLY A 108 4.07 24.42 -10.34
C GLY A 108 4.01 22.97 -10.85
N VAL A 109 4.87 22.06 -10.37
CA VAL A 109 4.78 20.64 -10.72
C VAL A 109 3.59 20.01 -9.95
N PRO A 110 2.65 19.33 -10.64
CA PRO A 110 1.55 18.63 -10.00
C PRO A 110 2.05 17.50 -9.09
N VAL A 111 1.61 17.49 -7.83
CA VAL A 111 1.98 16.45 -6.86
C VAL A 111 0.73 15.86 -6.23
N VAL A 112 0.63 14.55 -6.26
CA VAL A 112 -0.37 13.77 -5.52
C VAL A 112 0.30 13.16 -4.29
N ASP A 113 -0.16 13.61 -3.12
CA ASP A 113 0.32 13.09 -1.83
C ASP A 113 -0.46 11.82 -1.47
N ALA A 114 0.18 10.67 -1.56
CA ALA A 114 -0.41 9.38 -1.18
C ALA A 114 -0.54 9.25 0.34
N ASP A 115 -1.71 8.83 0.78
CA ASP A 115 -1.99 8.58 2.20
C ASP A 115 -1.36 7.26 2.68
N ALA A 116 -1.30 7.10 3.99
CA ALA A 116 -0.95 5.84 4.63
C ALA A 116 -2.25 5.20 5.18
N PRO A 117 -2.92 4.34 4.42
CA PRO A 117 -4.19 3.75 4.82
C PRO A 117 -4.01 2.85 6.04
N ARG A 118 -5.00 2.91 6.92
CA ARG A 118 -5.04 2.18 8.19
C ARG A 118 -6.11 1.08 8.19
N THR A 119 -7.01 1.13 7.20
CA THR A 119 -8.08 0.14 7.02
C THR A 119 -8.13 -0.31 5.58
N LEU A 120 -8.73 -1.48 5.33
CA LEU A 120 -8.93 -1.99 3.98
C LEU A 120 -9.80 -1.08 3.13
N ASP A 121 -10.77 -0.36 3.73
CA ASP A 121 -11.57 0.63 3.01
C ASP A 121 -10.73 1.83 2.57
N GLN A 122 -9.81 2.28 3.42
CA GLN A 122 -8.86 3.32 3.04
C GLN A 122 -7.87 2.83 1.98
N VAL A 123 -7.46 1.55 2.00
CA VAL A 123 -6.65 0.93 0.93
C VAL A 123 -7.37 1.02 -0.42
N ARG A 124 -8.64 0.60 -0.47
CA ARG A 124 -9.46 0.69 -1.70
C ARG A 124 -9.58 2.13 -2.20
N THR A 125 -9.85 3.05 -1.28
CA THR A 125 -9.96 4.48 -1.60
C THR A 125 -8.65 5.01 -2.18
N GLU A 126 -7.51 4.64 -1.62
CA GLU A 126 -6.22 5.11 -2.07
C GLU A 126 -5.82 4.51 -3.42
N ILE A 127 -6.08 3.22 -3.64
CA ILE A 127 -5.88 2.59 -4.95
C ILE A 127 -6.70 3.30 -6.04
N ARG A 128 -8.00 3.58 -5.80
CA ARG A 128 -8.85 4.34 -6.73
C ARG A 128 -8.28 5.71 -7.03
N ARG A 129 -7.88 6.44 -5.99
CA ARG A 129 -7.38 7.80 -6.11
C ARG A 129 -6.10 7.87 -6.92
N LEU A 130 -5.16 6.97 -6.68
CA LEU A 130 -3.90 6.92 -7.42
C LEU A 130 -4.11 6.41 -8.84
N ALA A 131 -4.93 5.37 -9.03
CA ALA A 131 -5.28 4.86 -10.36
C ALA A 131 -5.95 5.95 -11.23
N PHE A 132 -6.89 6.71 -10.65
CA PHE A 132 -7.51 7.84 -11.32
C PHE A 132 -6.48 8.93 -11.68
N ALA A 133 -5.61 9.30 -10.75
CA ALA A 133 -4.60 10.33 -10.97
C ALA A 133 -3.63 10.02 -12.11
N ILE A 134 -3.32 8.73 -12.33
CA ILE A 134 -2.45 8.29 -13.44
C ILE A 134 -3.22 7.91 -14.70
N GLY A 135 -4.55 8.06 -14.72
CA GLY A 135 -5.40 7.80 -15.89
C GLY A 135 -5.81 6.34 -16.12
N HIS A 136 -5.69 5.47 -15.09
CA HIS A 136 -5.97 4.03 -15.19
C HIS A 136 -7.03 3.56 -14.16
N ALA A 137 -8.13 4.30 -14.04
CA ALA A 137 -9.19 4.01 -13.05
C ALA A 137 -9.71 2.56 -13.14
N ASP A 138 -9.90 2.03 -14.35
CA ASP A 138 -10.39 0.65 -14.56
C ASP A 138 -9.42 -0.40 -14.01
N ARG A 139 -8.10 -0.17 -14.15
CA ARG A 139 -7.08 -1.06 -13.57
C ARG A 139 -7.11 -1.00 -12.05
N GLY A 140 -7.38 0.17 -11.47
CA GLY A 140 -7.58 0.34 -10.04
C GLY A 140 -8.75 -0.49 -9.50
N GLU A 141 -9.90 -0.45 -10.18
CA GLU A 141 -11.07 -1.27 -9.80
C GLU A 141 -10.78 -2.76 -9.96
N ALA A 142 -10.13 -3.19 -11.04
CA ALA A 142 -9.75 -4.58 -11.24
C ALA A 142 -8.79 -5.07 -10.12
N MET A 143 -7.82 -4.25 -9.72
CA MET A 143 -6.90 -4.54 -8.62
C MET A 143 -7.65 -4.71 -7.28
N ILE A 144 -8.65 -3.86 -7.01
CA ILE A 144 -9.46 -3.93 -5.79
C ILE A 144 -10.31 -5.21 -5.79
N VAL A 145 -10.94 -5.55 -6.90
CA VAL A 145 -11.74 -6.78 -7.03
C VAL A 145 -10.88 -8.01 -6.74
N GLU A 146 -9.68 -8.08 -7.28
CA GLU A 146 -8.76 -9.20 -7.01
C GLU A 146 -8.27 -9.23 -5.56
N LEU A 147 -7.94 -8.06 -5.00
CA LEU A 147 -7.58 -7.94 -3.59
C LEU A 147 -8.71 -8.44 -2.69
N ASP A 148 -9.95 -8.00 -2.93
CA ASP A 148 -11.11 -8.39 -2.15
C ASP A 148 -11.41 -9.89 -2.26
N ARG A 149 -11.28 -10.45 -3.46
CA ARG A 149 -11.43 -11.88 -3.70
C ARG A 149 -10.45 -12.69 -2.85
N ARG A 150 -9.20 -12.28 -2.78
CA ARG A 150 -8.17 -12.94 -1.97
C ARG A 150 -8.42 -12.78 -0.48
N LEU A 151 -8.77 -11.57 -0.04
CA LEU A 151 -9.10 -11.28 1.36
C LEU A 151 -10.42 -11.94 1.82
N ALA A 152 -11.23 -12.46 0.92
CA ALA A 152 -12.43 -13.23 1.27
C ALA A 152 -12.13 -14.66 1.77
N ARG A 153 -10.87 -15.10 1.71
CA ARG A 153 -10.44 -16.38 2.28
C ARG A 153 -10.88 -16.47 3.74
N PRO A 154 -11.66 -17.50 4.12
CA PRO A 154 -12.15 -17.64 5.49
C PRO A 154 -11.00 -17.98 6.45
N ALA A 155 -11.01 -17.37 7.61
CA ALA A 155 -10.14 -17.74 8.71
C ALA A 155 -10.75 -18.94 9.46
N THR A 156 -9.98 -20.01 9.61
CA THR A 156 -10.33 -21.19 10.43
C THR A 156 -9.55 -21.14 11.74
N ALA A 157 -9.73 -20.05 12.49
CA ALA A 157 -9.04 -19.88 13.77
C ALA A 157 -9.64 -20.79 14.85
N PRO A 158 -8.81 -21.33 15.76
CA PRO A 158 -9.30 -22.10 16.90
C PRO A 158 -10.05 -21.22 17.90
N GLU A 159 -10.83 -21.86 18.75
CA GLU A 159 -11.37 -21.21 19.96
C GLU A 159 -10.74 -21.86 21.22
N PRO A 160 -10.17 -21.07 22.13
CA PRO A 160 -10.04 -19.61 22.09
C PRO A 160 -9.10 -19.14 20.99
N LYS A 161 -9.33 -17.90 20.51
CA LYS A 161 -8.49 -17.27 19.50
C LYS A 161 -7.06 -17.09 19.97
N LEU A 162 -6.09 -17.31 19.09
CA LEU A 162 -4.68 -17.11 19.40
C LEU A 162 -4.35 -15.65 19.64
N ARG A 163 -3.60 -15.41 20.71
CA ARG A 163 -3.06 -14.11 21.10
C ARG A 163 -1.77 -13.85 20.32
N ALA A 164 -1.73 -12.81 19.53
CA ALA A 164 -0.62 -12.53 18.65
C ALA A 164 -0.04 -11.13 18.87
N ALA A 165 1.26 -10.99 18.69
CA ALA A 165 1.96 -9.71 18.66
C ALA A 165 2.84 -9.62 17.42
N VAL A 166 2.97 -8.39 16.87
CA VAL A 166 3.93 -8.09 15.82
C VAL A 166 5.20 -7.55 16.48
N LEU A 167 6.36 -8.06 16.08
CA LEU A 167 7.66 -7.56 16.50
C LEU A 167 8.48 -7.19 15.26
N ARG A 168 8.77 -5.91 15.11
CA ARG A 168 9.56 -5.34 14.02
C ARG A 168 10.90 -4.80 14.55
N PRO A 169 11.83 -4.40 13.67
CA PRO A 169 13.07 -3.77 14.07
C PRO A 169 12.87 -2.66 15.12
N ASN A 170 13.80 -2.48 16.03
CA ASN A 170 13.73 -1.57 17.18
C ASN A 170 12.55 -1.81 18.15
N GLY A 171 11.95 -3.00 18.16
CA GLY A 171 10.80 -3.29 18.99
C GLY A 171 9.49 -2.63 18.56
N PHE A 172 9.42 -2.10 17.34
CA PHE A 172 8.17 -1.57 16.81
C PHE A 172 7.12 -2.68 16.69
N THR A 173 5.88 -2.31 17.01
CA THR A 173 4.71 -3.17 16.90
C THR A 173 3.56 -2.47 16.20
N ALA A 174 2.61 -3.25 15.69
CA ALA A 174 1.37 -2.77 15.10
C ALA A 174 0.28 -2.75 16.17
N GLY A 175 -0.10 -1.57 16.62
CA GLY A 175 -1.17 -1.35 17.58
C GLY A 175 -2.57 -1.35 16.96
N PRO A 176 -3.61 -1.10 17.79
CA PRO A 176 -4.99 -1.09 17.35
C PRO A 176 -5.25 -0.03 16.29
N GLY A 177 -6.10 -0.35 15.32
CA GLY A 177 -6.47 0.55 14.23
C GLY A 177 -5.36 0.77 13.21
N SER A 178 -4.31 -0.06 13.18
CA SER A 178 -3.39 -0.17 12.05
C SER A 178 -3.91 -1.18 11.01
N LEU A 179 -3.42 -1.10 9.78
CA LEU A 179 -3.77 -2.06 8.74
C LEU A 179 -3.35 -3.50 9.13
N SER A 180 -2.19 -3.65 9.76
CA SER A 180 -1.75 -4.96 10.28
C SER A 180 -2.69 -5.50 11.34
N ASP A 181 -3.21 -4.65 12.24
CA ASP A 181 -4.22 -5.03 13.22
C ASP A 181 -5.52 -5.51 12.55
N GLU A 182 -5.98 -4.82 11.53
CA GLU A 182 -7.17 -5.23 10.78
C GLU A 182 -6.97 -6.60 10.12
N LEU A 183 -5.82 -6.84 9.48
CA LEU A 183 -5.50 -8.14 8.87
C LEU A 183 -5.41 -9.26 9.92
N MET A 184 -4.79 -9.00 11.07
CA MET A 184 -4.71 -9.96 12.19
C MET A 184 -6.10 -10.33 12.70
N ARG A 185 -6.96 -9.33 12.99
CA ARG A 185 -8.34 -9.59 13.45
C ARG A 185 -9.17 -10.35 12.42
N ARG A 186 -8.99 -10.02 11.13
CA ARG A 186 -9.66 -10.73 10.04
C ARG A 186 -9.19 -12.17 9.90
N ALA A 187 -7.91 -12.45 10.19
CA ALA A 187 -7.36 -13.80 10.26
C ALA A 187 -7.76 -14.58 11.53
N GLY A 188 -8.59 -13.99 12.40
CA GLY A 188 -9.05 -14.63 13.64
C GLY A 188 -8.07 -14.53 14.80
N LEU A 189 -7.07 -13.65 14.74
CA LEU A 189 -6.09 -13.42 15.79
C LEU A 189 -6.52 -12.28 16.74
N VAL A 190 -6.10 -12.36 17.99
CA VAL A 190 -6.21 -11.26 18.97
C VAL A 190 -4.90 -10.50 19.01
N ASN A 191 -4.92 -9.22 18.65
CA ASN A 191 -3.73 -8.38 18.74
C ASN A 191 -3.48 -7.94 20.19
N VAL A 192 -2.44 -8.47 20.80
CA VAL A 192 -2.07 -8.15 22.19
C VAL A 192 -1.71 -6.67 22.37
N ALA A 193 -1.16 -6.01 21.36
CA ALA A 193 -0.85 -4.59 21.42
C ALA A 193 -2.12 -3.72 21.63
N ALA A 194 -3.29 -4.20 21.19
CA ALA A 194 -4.57 -3.52 21.44
C ALA A 194 -4.98 -3.58 22.92
N GLU A 195 -4.67 -4.67 23.60
CA GLU A 195 -4.95 -4.83 25.03
C GLU A 195 -4.03 -3.98 25.89
N LEU A 196 -2.81 -3.73 25.44
CA LEU A 196 -1.80 -2.89 26.09
C LEU A 196 -2.01 -1.39 25.87
N LYS A 197 -3.11 -0.99 25.23
CA LYS A 197 -3.49 0.40 24.96
C LYS A 197 -2.41 1.20 24.23
N LEU A 198 -1.65 0.54 23.37
CA LEU A 198 -0.72 1.22 22.47
C LEU A 198 -1.49 1.97 21.39
N ASP A 199 -0.90 3.03 20.87
CA ASP A 199 -1.37 3.69 19.66
C ASP A 199 -1.20 2.78 18.43
N ASN A 200 -1.60 3.25 17.25
CA ASN A 200 -1.50 2.51 15.98
C ASN A 200 -0.16 1.83 15.73
N TYR A 201 0.91 2.51 16.08
CA TYR A 201 2.29 2.05 16.02
C TYR A 201 2.99 2.55 17.28
N GLY A 202 3.69 1.65 17.95
CA GLY A 202 4.45 1.95 19.12
C GLY A 202 5.65 1.03 19.25
N GLN A 203 6.44 1.24 20.29
CA GLN A 203 7.48 0.32 20.67
C GLN A 203 6.98 -0.53 21.85
N LEU A 204 7.20 -1.83 21.75
CA LEU A 204 6.84 -2.79 22.78
C LEU A 204 8.09 -3.57 23.17
N PRO A 205 8.54 -3.43 24.42
CA PRO A 205 9.65 -4.24 24.93
C PRO A 205 9.35 -5.73 24.79
N LEU A 206 10.37 -6.50 24.44
CA LEU A 206 10.23 -7.95 24.26
C LEU A 206 9.70 -8.65 25.52
N GLU A 207 10.13 -8.17 26.69
CA GLU A 207 9.67 -8.65 27.97
C GLU A 207 8.15 -8.44 28.16
N THR A 208 7.63 -7.31 27.70
CA THR A 208 6.19 -7.02 27.75
C THR A 208 5.41 -7.97 26.85
N ILE A 209 5.93 -8.29 25.65
CA ILE A 209 5.32 -9.27 24.74
C ILE A 209 5.26 -10.65 25.42
N ILE A 210 6.36 -11.06 26.06
CA ILE A 210 6.45 -12.36 26.73
C ILE A 210 5.48 -12.43 27.93
N LEU A 211 5.45 -11.39 28.76
CA LEU A 211 4.58 -11.32 29.94
C LEU A 211 3.10 -11.23 29.56
N ALA A 212 2.78 -10.70 28.40
CA ALA A 212 1.42 -10.64 27.91
C ALA A 212 0.85 -12.00 27.50
N GLY A 213 1.65 -13.06 27.50
CA GLY A 213 1.18 -14.42 27.18
C GLY A 213 0.73 -14.56 25.72
N VAL A 214 1.61 -14.26 24.78
CA VAL A 214 1.35 -14.45 23.35
C VAL A 214 1.48 -15.93 22.97
N ASP A 215 0.59 -16.38 22.07
CA ASP A 215 0.65 -17.71 21.46
C ASP A 215 1.42 -17.67 20.13
N LEU A 216 1.39 -16.51 19.47
CA LEU A 216 1.96 -16.29 18.15
C LEU A 216 2.74 -14.98 18.09
N LEU A 217 4.03 -15.05 17.79
CA LEU A 217 4.86 -13.89 17.53
C LEU A 217 5.09 -13.74 16.00
N ILE A 218 4.64 -12.64 15.46
CA ILE A 218 4.79 -12.30 14.05
C ILE A 218 6.00 -11.40 13.91
N VAL A 219 7.01 -11.84 13.20
CA VAL A 219 8.25 -11.08 13.00
C VAL A 219 8.45 -10.73 11.54
N ASP A 220 9.16 -9.63 11.28
CA ASP A 220 9.65 -9.35 9.93
C ASP A 220 10.55 -10.52 9.49
N GLY A 221 10.28 -11.07 8.30
CA GLY A 221 11.12 -12.08 7.67
C GLY A 221 12.52 -11.55 7.37
N ASP A 222 13.36 -12.43 6.84
CA ASP A 222 14.75 -12.10 6.56
C ASP A 222 14.86 -10.90 5.62
N ARG A 223 15.54 -9.85 6.09
CA ARG A 223 15.88 -8.68 5.30
C ARG A 223 17.22 -8.92 4.64
N ALA A 224 17.28 -8.79 3.33
CA ALA A 224 18.56 -8.69 2.66
C ALA A 224 19.21 -7.35 2.99
N GLY A 225 20.48 -7.36 3.36
CA GLY A 225 21.24 -6.15 3.67
C GLY A 225 22.27 -6.40 4.77
N PRO A 226 23.14 -5.42 5.02
CA PRO A 226 24.12 -5.53 6.10
C PRO A 226 23.41 -5.61 7.47
N PRO A 227 24.04 -6.25 8.46
CA PRO A 227 23.54 -6.27 9.84
C PRO A 227 23.25 -4.85 10.35
N ALA A 228 22.10 -4.66 10.97
CA ALA A 228 21.70 -3.37 11.55
C ALA A 228 21.28 -3.57 13.00
N LEU A 229 21.70 -2.67 13.90
CA LEU A 229 21.32 -2.69 15.33
C LEU A 229 19.81 -2.78 15.51
N ALA A 230 19.05 -2.11 14.64
CA ALA A 230 17.59 -2.15 14.65
C ALA A 230 17.01 -3.57 14.55
N THR A 231 17.72 -4.51 13.91
CA THR A 231 17.27 -5.88 13.69
C THR A 231 17.75 -6.86 14.76
N GLU A 232 18.62 -6.46 15.67
CA GLU A 232 19.20 -7.34 16.70
C GLU A 232 18.12 -7.90 17.64
N ILE A 233 17.08 -7.14 17.94
CA ILE A 233 15.94 -7.63 18.73
C ILE A 233 15.27 -8.86 18.11
N LEU A 234 15.25 -8.97 16.77
CA LEU A 234 14.67 -10.10 16.05
C LEU A 234 15.55 -11.37 16.12
N LYS A 235 16.79 -11.22 16.59
CA LYS A 235 17.75 -12.31 16.78
C LYS A 235 18.00 -12.62 18.25
N HIS A 236 17.26 -11.96 19.16
CA HIS A 236 17.47 -12.12 20.59
C HIS A 236 17.33 -13.60 20.99
N PRO A 237 18.28 -14.18 21.76
CA PRO A 237 18.28 -15.62 22.10
C PRO A 237 17.00 -16.12 22.76
N ILE A 238 16.30 -15.24 23.47
CA ILE A 238 15.02 -15.57 24.12
C ILE A 238 13.94 -15.96 23.11
N LEU A 239 13.99 -15.43 21.87
CA LEU A 239 13.04 -15.80 20.82
C LEU A 239 13.18 -17.27 20.43
N GLY A 240 14.41 -17.80 20.44
CA GLY A 240 14.68 -19.23 20.25
C GLY A 240 14.17 -20.09 21.41
N GLN A 241 14.25 -19.57 22.66
CA GLN A 241 13.75 -20.26 23.84
C GLN A 241 12.21 -20.22 23.95
N LEU A 242 11.56 -19.22 23.35
CA LEU A 242 10.10 -19.14 23.28
C LEU A 242 9.49 -20.20 22.38
N GLY A 243 10.25 -20.77 21.44
CA GLY A 243 9.77 -21.67 20.39
C GLY A 243 9.04 -22.93 20.85
N GLU A 244 9.18 -23.31 22.12
CA GLU A 244 8.38 -24.38 22.73
C GLU A 244 7.00 -23.91 23.21
N ARG A 245 6.84 -22.64 23.47
CA ARG A 245 5.62 -22.03 24.05
C ARG A 245 4.93 -21.03 23.12
N VAL A 246 5.71 -20.37 22.26
CA VAL A 246 5.23 -19.30 21.36
C VAL A 246 5.63 -19.66 19.94
N ARG A 247 4.67 -19.77 19.05
CA ARG A 247 4.97 -19.93 17.62
C ARG A 247 5.53 -18.64 17.04
N VAL A 248 6.60 -18.74 16.25
CA VAL A 248 7.16 -17.60 15.53
C VAL A 248 6.84 -17.74 14.04
N VAL A 249 6.17 -16.73 13.49
CA VAL A 249 5.81 -16.64 12.08
C VAL A 249 6.52 -15.48 11.44
N LYS A 250 7.18 -15.72 10.30
CA LYS A 250 7.88 -14.70 9.55
C LYS A 250 7.01 -14.20 8.41
N ILE A 251 6.77 -12.88 8.34
CA ILE A 251 6.15 -12.23 7.20
C ILE A 251 7.22 -11.37 6.52
N PRO A 252 7.54 -11.59 5.22
CA PRO A 252 8.43 -10.71 4.49
C PRO A 252 7.95 -9.25 4.55
N PRO A 253 8.81 -8.29 4.93
CA PRO A 253 8.39 -6.89 5.08
C PRO A 253 7.71 -6.31 3.84
N LYS A 254 8.14 -6.69 2.65
CA LYS A 254 7.57 -6.24 1.38
C LYS A 254 6.08 -6.55 1.22
N LEU A 255 5.54 -7.56 1.92
CA LEU A 255 4.14 -7.96 1.78
C LEU A 255 3.17 -7.03 2.52
N TRP A 256 3.62 -6.30 3.53
CA TRP A 256 2.77 -5.45 4.37
C TRP A 256 3.36 -4.08 4.77
N THR A 257 4.49 -3.71 4.19
CA THR A 257 5.04 -2.35 4.34
C THR A 257 4.21 -1.35 3.54
N CYS A 258 3.78 -1.76 2.35
CA CYS A 258 2.88 -0.99 1.48
C CYS A 258 1.46 -1.58 1.47
N TYR A 259 0.52 -0.82 0.92
CA TYR A 259 -0.91 -1.14 0.90
C TYR A 259 -1.40 -1.60 -0.49
N GLY A 260 -0.55 -2.28 -1.24
CA GLY A 260 -0.90 -2.85 -2.55
C GLY A 260 -1.48 -4.27 -2.44
N PRO A 261 -1.60 -4.98 -3.58
CA PRO A 261 -2.11 -6.36 -3.63
C PRO A 261 -1.34 -7.35 -2.74
N SER A 262 -0.08 -7.07 -2.43
CA SER A 262 0.79 -7.91 -1.59
C SER A 262 0.25 -8.11 -0.16
N ILE A 263 -0.62 -7.22 0.34
CA ILE A 263 -1.24 -7.42 1.67
C ILE A 263 -2.09 -8.67 1.73
N ALA A 264 -2.59 -9.17 0.59
CA ALA A 264 -3.29 -10.45 0.52
C ALA A 264 -2.35 -11.63 0.77
N ASP A 265 -1.08 -11.56 0.34
CA ASP A 265 -0.08 -12.58 0.65
C ASP A 265 0.25 -12.59 2.16
N ALA A 266 0.37 -11.41 2.76
CA ALA A 266 0.52 -11.30 4.21
C ALA A 266 -0.70 -11.86 4.96
N TYR A 267 -1.91 -11.59 4.46
CA TYR A 267 -3.14 -12.14 5.01
C TYR A 267 -3.20 -13.67 4.92
N ASP A 268 -2.80 -14.26 3.79
CA ASP A 268 -2.72 -15.72 3.63
C ASP A 268 -1.81 -16.35 4.67
N ILE A 269 -0.63 -15.76 4.92
CA ILE A 269 0.31 -16.23 5.96
C ILE A 269 -0.34 -16.15 7.36
N LEU A 270 -1.08 -15.06 7.65
CA LEU A 270 -1.77 -14.90 8.94
C LEU A 270 -2.88 -15.93 9.12
N VAL A 271 -3.67 -16.23 8.08
CA VAL A 271 -4.73 -17.26 8.12
C VAL A 271 -4.13 -18.64 8.36
N ASP A 272 -3.06 -18.98 7.65
CA ASP A 272 -2.36 -20.27 7.84
C ASP A 272 -1.78 -20.39 9.26
N ALA A 273 -1.19 -19.31 9.77
CA ALA A 273 -0.67 -19.26 11.12
C ALA A 273 -1.78 -19.40 12.18
N ALA A 274 -2.92 -18.77 11.97
CA ALA A 274 -4.08 -18.89 12.86
C ALA A 274 -4.63 -20.31 12.89
N ALA A 275 -4.69 -21.00 11.75
CA ALA A 275 -5.17 -22.37 11.63
C ALA A 275 -4.20 -23.44 12.20
N GLY A 276 -3.03 -23.06 12.68
CA GLY A 276 -2.02 -24.02 13.18
C GLY A 276 -1.04 -24.48 12.09
N GLY A 277 -1.14 -23.99 10.88
CA GLY A 277 -0.19 -24.20 9.79
C GLY A 277 1.02 -23.27 9.96
N GLY A 278 2.21 -23.79 9.77
CA GLY A 278 3.46 -23.03 9.85
C GLY A 278 4.36 -23.58 10.97
N ARG A 279 5.14 -24.58 10.63
CA ARG A 279 6.37 -24.97 11.34
C ARG A 279 7.55 -24.39 10.60
#